data_91c4cf31077c26273d22e2180c6c7c7f
#
_entry.id   91c4cf31077c26273d22e2180c6c7c7f
#
_cell.length_a   1.000
_cell.length_b   1.000
_cell.length_c   1.000
_cell.angle_alpha   90.00
_cell.angle_beta   90.00
_cell.angle_gamma   90.00
#
_symmetry.space_group_name_H-M   'P 1'
#
loop_
_entity.id
_entity.type
_entity.pdbx_description
1 polymer ?
#
loop_
_entity_poly.entity_id
_entity_poly.type
_entity_poly.pdbx_seq_one_letter_code
_entity_poly.pdbx_strand_id
1 'polypeptide(L)'
;MSNFSLASPGAASTHHALEQLAQFLQRHPDALLLTGAGISTASGIPDYRDADGVRRGNAPVQGPEFRRHDAVQRRYWARSMVGWPTLARAAPNPGHLAIARLAQRRQIGGLVTQNVDGLHQQAGSGDVTELHGSIHAVVCLDCRAGYARRLVQDWLERDNPQLRGATATPAPDGDALLEPMQLATFHVPRCPRCGGTLQPDVVFFGDGVPPACAAEAERKVAQASALLLVGSSVMVYSSFRLCRMAAETGKPVAAIN
;
A
#
# COMPACT_ATOMS: atom_id res chain seq x y z
N MET A 1 0.82 13.04 26.74
CA MET A 1 0.32 13.23 25.36
C MET A 1 0.98 14.49 24.82
N SER A 2 2.09 14.35 24.11
CA SER A 2 2.86 15.49 23.58
C SER A 2 2.38 15.77 22.17
N ASN A 3 1.77 16.93 21.97
CA ASN A 3 1.39 17.44 20.65
C ASN A 3 2.65 17.76 19.85
N PHE A 4 2.96 16.93 18.84
CA PHE A 4 3.92 17.30 17.81
C PHE A 4 3.20 18.12 16.74
N SER A 5 3.39 19.45 16.78
CA SER A 5 3.02 20.35 15.68
C SER A 5 4.09 20.26 14.60
N LEU A 6 3.73 19.75 13.41
CA LEU A 6 4.59 19.74 12.24
C LEU A 6 4.46 21.10 11.51
N ALA A 7 5.35 22.03 11.81
CA ALA A 7 5.53 23.22 10.98
C ALA A 7 6.25 22.84 9.68
N SER A 8 5.82 23.40 8.53
CA SER A 8 6.54 23.25 7.26
C SER A 8 7.94 23.85 7.40
N PRO A 9 9.01 23.07 7.16
CA PRO A 9 10.37 23.55 7.36
C PRO A 9 10.75 24.61 6.33
N GLY A 10 11.33 25.71 6.77
CA GLY A 10 11.95 26.70 5.87
C GLY A 10 13.17 26.09 5.15
N ALA A 11 13.65 26.71 4.06
CA ALA A 11 14.74 26.17 3.20
C ALA A 11 16.01 25.77 3.96
N ALA A 12 16.42 26.50 4.99
CA ALA A 12 17.54 26.16 5.86
C ALA A 12 17.29 24.88 6.68
N SER A 13 16.06 24.64 7.11
CA SER A 13 15.64 23.42 7.81
C SER A 13 15.66 22.21 6.89
N THR A 14 15.28 22.38 5.61
CA THR A 14 15.32 21.30 4.61
C THR A 14 16.74 20.84 4.29
N HIS A 15 17.70 21.78 4.15
CA HIS A 15 19.12 21.44 3.91
C HIS A 15 19.70 20.62 5.05
N HIS A 16 19.45 21.04 6.28
CA HIS A 16 19.91 20.31 7.47
C HIS A 16 19.30 18.90 7.56
N ALA A 17 18.01 18.74 7.25
CA ALA A 17 17.34 17.43 7.22
C ALA A 17 17.95 16.50 6.16
N LEU A 18 18.30 17.04 4.98
CA LEU A 18 18.97 16.28 3.92
C LEU A 18 20.38 15.82 4.34
N GLU A 19 21.13 16.68 5.02
CA GLU A 19 22.45 16.31 5.58
C GLU A 19 22.32 15.20 6.62
N GLN A 20 21.36 15.29 7.53
CA GLN A 20 21.10 14.26 8.53
C GLN A 20 20.72 12.92 7.88
N LEU A 21 19.87 12.93 6.85
CA LEU A 21 19.51 11.74 6.10
C LEU A 21 20.74 11.13 5.41
N ALA A 22 21.55 11.94 4.74
CA ALA A 22 22.77 11.48 4.08
C ALA A 22 23.73 10.83 5.08
N GLN A 23 23.95 11.46 6.22
CA GLN A 23 24.79 10.93 7.32
C GLN A 23 24.20 9.64 7.90
N PHE A 24 22.86 9.53 8.03
CA PHE A 24 22.21 8.31 8.50
C PHE A 24 22.49 7.15 7.53
N LEU A 25 22.25 7.35 6.23
CA LEU A 25 22.49 6.33 5.20
C LEU A 25 23.98 5.95 5.06
N GLN A 26 24.90 6.91 5.22
CA GLN A 26 26.33 6.62 5.22
C GLN A 26 26.78 5.76 6.41
N ARG A 27 26.19 6.00 7.59
CA ARG A 27 26.47 5.20 8.80
C ARG A 27 25.78 3.83 8.78
N HIS A 28 24.71 3.69 8.01
CA HIS A 28 23.89 2.49 7.96
C HIS A 28 23.61 2.07 6.51
N PRO A 29 24.63 1.61 5.75
CA PRO A 29 24.50 1.28 4.32
C PRO A 29 23.62 0.05 4.07
N ASP A 30 23.30 -0.72 5.12
CA ASP A 30 22.39 -1.86 5.12
C ASP A 30 21.05 -1.55 5.83
N ALA A 31 20.71 -0.27 6.00
CA ALA A 31 19.42 0.11 6.59
C ALA A 31 18.25 -0.49 5.82
N LEU A 32 17.26 -1.02 6.54
CA LEU A 32 16.00 -1.42 5.96
C LEU A 32 15.10 -0.19 5.76
N LEU A 33 14.52 -0.06 4.58
CA LEU A 33 13.48 0.94 4.33
C LEU A 33 12.09 0.34 4.54
N LEU A 34 11.24 1.05 5.29
CA LEU A 34 9.82 0.73 5.45
C LEU A 34 8.98 1.89 4.91
N THR A 35 8.29 1.66 3.80
CA THR A 35 7.51 2.71 3.13
C THR A 35 6.01 2.57 3.36
N GLY A 36 5.29 3.68 3.31
CA GLY A 36 3.84 3.76 3.42
C GLY A 36 3.21 4.65 2.36
N ALA A 37 1.90 4.92 2.47
CA ALA A 37 1.12 5.59 1.43
C ALA A 37 1.63 7.00 1.08
N GLY A 38 2.28 7.69 2.02
CA GLY A 38 2.84 9.03 1.79
C GLY A 38 3.88 9.09 0.68
N ILE A 39 4.63 8.00 0.39
CA ILE A 39 5.57 8.01 -0.73
C ILE A 39 4.86 8.06 -2.09
N SER A 40 3.62 7.58 -2.19
CA SER A 40 2.87 7.49 -3.43
C SER A 40 1.98 8.71 -3.73
N THR A 41 1.92 9.70 -2.82
CA THR A 41 1.09 10.91 -3.01
C THR A 41 1.53 11.72 -4.24
N ALA A 42 2.83 11.87 -4.46
CA ALA A 42 3.38 12.52 -5.65
C ALA A 42 3.18 11.70 -6.96
N SER A 43 2.70 10.46 -6.87
CA SER A 43 2.26 9.63 -8.00
C SER A 43 0.75 9.73 -8.27
N GLY A 44 0.03 10.61 -7.55
CA GLY A 44 -1.41 10.80 -7.67
C GLY A 44 -2.25 9.78 -6.89
N ILE A 45 -1.64 8.95 -6.05
CA ILE A 45 -2.34 8.03 -5.14
C ILE A 45 -2.45 8.73 -3.78
N PRO A 46 -3.67 9.09 -3.30
CA PRO A 46 -3.81 9.77 -2.03
C PRO A 46 -3.39 8.88 -0.86
N ASP A 47 -2.99 9.48 0.23
CA ASP A 47 -2.76 8.79 1.49
C ASP A 47 -4.07 8.57 2.27
N TYR A 48 -4.01 7.70 3.29
CA TYR A 48 -5.17 7.36 4.12
C TYR A 48 -5.53 8.42 5.14
N ARG A 49 -4.61 9.35 5.43
CA ARG A 49 -4.78 10.40 6.46
C ARG A 49 -4.26 11.72 5.92
N ASP A 50 -4.83 12.81 6.40
CA ASP A 50 -4.30 14.14 6.17
C ASP A 50 -3.12 14.46 7.10
N ALA A 51 -2.59 15.69 7.00
CA ALA A 51 -1.49 16.16 7.83
C ALA A 51 -1.81 16.18 9.34
N ASP A 52 -3.09 16.28 9.68
CA ASP A 52 -3.57 16.23 11.06
C ASP A 52 -3.82 14.80 11.57
N GLY A 53 -3.53 13.79 10.74
CA GLY A 53 -3.73 12.37 11.03
C GLY A 53 -5.20 11.94 10.93
N VAL A 54 -6.09 12.80 10.45
CA VAL A 54 -7.51 12.48 10.26
C VAL A 54 -7.68 11.60 9.03
N ARG A 55 -8.46 10.54 9.17
CA ARG A 55 -8.70 9.60 8.08
C ARG A 55 -9.49 10.24 6.94
N ARG A 56 -9.00 10.05 5.71
CA ARG A 56 -9.69 10.43 4.48
C ARG A 56 -10.62 9.31 4.01
N GLY A 57 -11.80 9.68 3.50
CA GLY A 57 -12.73 8.75 2.86
C GLY A 57 -13.51 7.84 3.83
N ASN A 58 -14.09 6.80 3.28
CA ASN A 58 -14.95 5.86 4.00
C ASN A 58 -14.17 4.92 4.92
N ALA A 59 -14.88 4.25 5.85
CA ALA A 59 -14.34 3.15 6.60
C ALA A 59 -13.88 2.03 5.63
N PRO A 60 -12.69 1.45 5.84
CA PRO A 60 -12.18 0.40 4.97
C PRO A 60 -13.02 -0.86 5.09
N VAL A 61 -13.07 -1.60 4.01
CA VAL A 61 -13.72 -2.91 3.99
C VAL A 61 -12.97 -3.87 4.91
N GLN A 62 -13.72 -4.53 5.80
CA GLN A 62 -13.16 -5.57 6.67
C GLN A 62 -13.19 -6.91 5.94
N GLY A 63 -12.07 -7.66 5.99
CA GLY A 63 -11.94 -8.95 5.32
C GLY A 63 -13.01 -9.97 5.73
N PRO A 64 -13.29 -10.17 7.04
CA PRO A 64 -14.37 -11.05 7.47
C PRO A 64 -15.74 -10.69 6.91
N GLU A 65 -16.08 -9.39 6.80
CA GLU A 65 -17.34 -8.92 6.23
C GLU A 65 -17.39 -9.14 4.72
N PHE A 66 -16.27 -8.87 4.02
CA PHE A 66 -16.16 -9.13 2.59
C PHE A 66 -16.44 -10.60 2.25
N ARG A 67 -15.91 -11.52 3.04
CA ARG A 67 -16.09 -12.96 2.82
C ARG A 67 -17.49 -13.48 3.16
N ARG A 68 -18.19 -12.82 4.09
CA ARG A 68 -19.51 -13.28 4.56
C ARG A 68 -20.69 -12.67 3.82
N HIS A 69 -20.54 -11.48 3.25
CA HIS A 69 -21.67 -10.69 2.78
C HIS A 69 -21.55 -10.27 1.31
N ASP A 70 -22.41 -10.79 0.46
CA ASP A 70 -22.48 -10.45 -0.97
C ASP A 70 -22.66 -8.94 -1.21
N ALA A 71 -23.40 -8.24 -0.34
CA ALA A 71 -23.55 -6.79 -0.40
C ALA A 71 -22.23 -6.05 -0.21
N VAL A 72 -21.32 -6.56 0.63
CA VAL A 72 -19.98 -6.00 0.85
C VAL A 72 -19.09 -6.27 -0.36
N GLN A 73 -19.13 -7.49 -0.93
CA GLN A 73 -18.41 -7.83 -2.17
C GLN A 73 -18.87 -6.94 -3.32
N ARG A 74 -20.19 -6.75 -3.49
CA ARG A 74 -20.78 -5.90 -4.51
C ARG A 74 -20.29 -4.47 -4.39
N ARG A 75 -20.37 -3.88 -3.21
CA ARG A 75 -19.89 -2.53 -2.93
C ARG A 75 -18.40 -2.41 -3.20
N TYR A 76 -17.59 -3.35 -2.74
CA TYR A 76 -16.15 -3.37 -2.97
C TYR A 76 -15.82 -3.39 -4.47
N TRP A 77 -16.35 -4.39 -5.21
CA TRP A 77 -16.01 -4.57 -6.61
C TRP A 77 -16.51 -3.45 -7.51
N ALA A 78 -17.69 -2.88 -7.23
CA ALA A 78 -18.19 -1.72 -7.96
C ALA A 78 -17.26 -0.51 -7.79
N ARG A 79 -16.87 -0.21 -6.57
CA ARG A 79 -15.98 0.91 -6.25
C ARG A 79 -14.57 0.66 -6.79
N SER A 80 -14.06 -0.55 -6.66
CA SER A 80 -12.77 -0.97 -7.21
C SER A 80 -12.75 -0.92 -8.75
N MET A 81 -13.86 -1.26 -9.43
CA MET A 81 -13.96 -1.13 -10.89
C MET A 81 -13.72 0.31 -11.35
N VAL A 82 -14.30 1.28 -10.65
CA VAL A 82 -14.21 2.70 -10.99
C VAL A 82 -12.86 3.31 -10.54
N GLY A 83 -12.35 2.93 -9.40
CA GLY A 83 -11.12 3.49 -8.82
C GLY A 83 -9.83 2.90 -9.39
N TRP A 84 -9.81 1.62 -9.71
CA TRP A 84 -8.59 0.92 -10.14
C TRP A 84 -7.91 1.49 -11.39
N PRO A 85 -8.62 2.00 -12.43
CA PRO A 85 -7.96 2.60 -13.61
C PRO A 85 -7.02 3.76 -13.27
N THR A 86 -7.30 4.53 -12.23
CA THR A 86 -6.41 5.60 -11.76
C THR A 86 -5.14 5.02 -11.14
N LEU A 87 -5.28 4.02 -10.30
CA LEU A 87 -4.17 3.29 -9.68
C LEU A 87 -3.29 2.59 -10.73
N ALA A 88 -3.92 1.94 -11.71
CA ALA A 88 -3.23 1.23 -12.78
C ALA A 88 -2.42 2.15 -13.72
N ARG A 89 -2.75 3.44 -13.79
CA ARG A 89 -2.02 4.44 -14.58
C ARG A 89 -0.98 5.21 -13.77
N ALA A 90 -0.94 5.03 -12.45
CA ALA A 90 0.05 5.69 -11.61
C ALA A 90 1.47 5.26 -12.02
N ALA A 91 2.39 6.20 -11.99
CA ALA A 91 3.79 5.97 -12.32
C ALA A 91 4.68 6.27 -11.10
N PRO A 92 5.84 5.60 -10.99
CA PRO A 92 6.81 5.91 -9.95
C PRO A 92 7.21 7.39 -9.97
N ASN A 93 7.23 8.00 -8.81
CA ASN A 93 7.72 9.38 -8.63
C ASN A 93 9.22 9.40 -8.27
N PRO A 94 9.84 10.60 -8.16
CA PRO A 94 11.27 10.72 -7.80
C PRO A 94 11.67 9.99 -6.51
N GLY A 95 10.77 9.87 -5.52
CA GLY A 95 11.02 9.12 -4.28
C GLY A 95 11.22 7.62 -4.53
N HIS A 96 10.34 7.01 -5.32
CA HIS A 96 10.49 5.61 -5.72
C HIS A 96 11.78 5.36 -6.52
N LEU A 97 12.08 6.26 -7.47
CA LEU A 97 13.30 6.17 -8.27
C LEU A 97 14.57 6.35 -7.43
N ALA A 98 14.56 7.23 -6.43
CA ALA A 98 15.67 7.41 -5.51
C ALA A 98 15.92 6.14 -4.69
N ILE A 99 14.88 5.52 -4.14
CA ILE A 99 14.98 4.26 -3.39
C ILE A 99 15.53 3.14 -4.29
N ALA A 100 15.05 3.01 -5.52
CA ALA A 100 15.56 2.02 -6.45
C ALA A 100 17.06 2.21 -6.75
N ARG A 101 17.51 3.45 -6.92
CA ARG A 101 18.95 3.79 -7.11
C ARG A 101 19.79 3.44 -5.88
N LEU A 102 19.28 3.72 -4.66
CA LEU A 102 19.97 3.35 -3.41
C LEU A 102 20.13 1.82 -3.31
N ALA A 103 19.09 1.07 -3.64
CA ALA A 103 19.14 -0.39 -3.67
C ALA A 103 20.15 -0.93 -4.69
N GLN A 104 20.13 -0.40 -5.93
CA GLN A 104 21.08 -0.77 -6.99
C GLN A 104 22.55 -0.50 -6.60
N ARG A 105 22.78 0.57 -5.84
CA ARG A 105 24.11 0.95 -5.33
C ARG A 105 24.49 0.23 -4.03
N ARG A 106 23.64 -0.66 -3.53
CA ARG A 106 23.83 -1.35 -2.24
C ARG A 106 24.02 -0.39 -1.06
N GLN A 107 23.30 0.73 -1.10
CA GLN A 107 23.29 1.75 -0.03
C GLN A 107 22.10 1.58 0.92
N ILE A 108 21.31 0.52 0.73
CA ILE A 108 20.26 0.05 1.63
C ILE A 108 20.23 -1.47 1.61
N GLY A 109 19.86 -2.08 2.76
CA GLY A 109 19.85 -3.53 2.94
C GLY A 109 18.58 -4.23 2.45
N GLY A 110 17.50 -3.49 2.21
CA GLY A 110 16.24 -4.06 1.76
C GLY A 110 15.10 -3.05 1.79
N LEU A 111 13.94 -3.50 1.29
CA LEU A 111 12.74 -2.69 1.20
C LEU A 111 11.51 -3.51 1.63
N VAL A 112 10.77 -2.98 2.59
CA VAL A 112 9.43 -3.43 2.97
C VAL A 112 8.45 -2.31 2.68
N THR A 113 7.34 -2.59 2.04
CA THR A 113 6.31 -1.60 1.78
C THR A 113 4.95 -2.04 2.34
N GLN A 114 4.21 -1.08 2.86
CA GLN A 114 2.79 -1.25 3.22
C GLN A 114 1.87 -1.04 2.01
N ASN A 115 2.42 -0.43 0.95
CA ASN A 115 1.68 -0.08 -0.24
C ASN A 115 1.39 -1.33 -1.09
N VAL A 116 0.26 -1.30 -1.78
CA VAL A 116 -0.21 -2.38 -2.67
C VAL A 116 -0.12 -1.99 -4.15
N ASP A 117 0.47 -0.81 -4.44
CA ASP A 117 0.44 -0.13 -5.75
C ASP A 117 1.47 -0.64 -6.76
N GLY A 118 2.48 -1.40 -6.32
CA GLY A 118 3.54 -1.94 -7.18
C GLY A 118 4.54 -0.89 -7.72
N LEU A 119 4.50 0.36 -7.23
CA LEU A 119 5.33 1.44 -7.78
C LEU A 119 6.83 1.28 -7.49
N HIS A 120 7.20 0.62 -6.40
CA HIS A 120 8.59 0.28 -6.12
C HIS A 120 9.17 -0.67 -7.16
N GLN A 121 8.43 -1.72 -7.52
CA GLN A 121 8.82 -2.69 -8.55
C GLN A 121 8.92 -2.00 -9.92
N GLN A 122 7.94 -1.15 -10.26
CA GLN A 122 7.98 -0.36 -11.50
C GLN A 122 9.15 0.62 -11.55
N ALA A 123 9.61 1.13 -10.40
CA ALA A 123 10.80 1.98 -10.30
C ALA A 123 12.11 1.21 -10.47
N GLY A 124 12.08 -0.13 -10.49
CA GLY A 124 13.26 -0.99 -10.60
C GLY A 124 13.82 -1.48 -9.27
N SER A 125 13.06 -1.39 -8.17
CA SER A 125 13.43 -2.05 -6.92
C SER A 125 13.20 -3.56 -7.04
N GLY A 126 14.27 -4.37 -6.88
CA GLY A 126 14.22 -5.82 -7.11
C GLY A 126 13.66 -6.63 -5.94
N ASP A 127 14.12 -6.38 -4.73
CA ASP A 127 13.74 -7.14 -3.52
C ASP A 127 12.78 -6.33 -2.63
N VAL A 128 11.51 -6.32 -3.02
CA VAL A 128 10.44 -5.62 -2.30
C VAL A 128 9.55 -6.61 -1.57
N THR A 129 9.45 -6.49 -0.23
CA THR A 129 8.45 -7.22 0.55
C THR A 129 7.18 -6.39 0.65
N GLU A 130 6.12 -6.82 -0.05
CA GLU A 130 4.79 -6.19 -0.01
C GLU A 130 4.03 -6.71 1.22
N LEU A 131 4.07 -5.97 2.32
CA LEU A 131 3.50 -6.40 3.60
C LEU A 131 1.99 -6.64 3.54
N HIS A 132 1.30 -5.90 2.69
CA HIS A 132 -0.15 -5.98 2.54
C HIS A 132 -0.61 -6.54 1.20
N GLY A 133 0.28 -7.22 0.46
CA GLY A 133 -0.02 -7.80 -0.84
C GLY A 133 -0.05 -6.80 -1.99
N SER A 134 -0.71 -7.17 -3.09
CA SER A 134 -0.72 -6.37 -4.33
C SER A 134 -2.13 -6.19 -4.90
N ILE A 135 -2.49 -4.94 -5.22
CA ILE A 135 -3.77 -4.62 -5.86
C ILE A 135 -3.80 -5.08 -7.34
N HIS A 136 -2.66 -5.44 -7.91
CA HIS A 136 -2.56 -5.92 -9.29
C HIS A 136 -2.86 -7.40 -9.45
N ALA A 137 -3.09 -8.11 -8.36
CA ALA A 137 -3.44 -9.53 -8.33
C ALA A 137 -4.82 -9.74 -7.70
N VAL A 138 -5.48 -10.82 -8.13
CA VAL A 138 -6.75 -11.29 -7.59
C VAL A 138 -6.65 -12.79 -7.37
N VAL A 139 -7.16 -13.28 -6.26
CA VAL A 139 -7.14 -14.70 -5.91
C VAL A 139 -8.57 -15.21 -5.71
N CYS A 140 -8.82 -16.44 -6.15
CA CYS A 140 -10.04 -17.17 -5.78
C CYS A 140 -9.88 -17.74 -4.37
N LEU A 141 -10.81 -17.44 -3.48
CA LEU A 141 -10.77 -17.92 -2.09
C LEU A 141 -10.98 -19.44 -1.99
N ASP A 142 -11.71 -20.03 -2.95
CA ASP A 142 -12.10 -21.43 -2.93
C ASP A 142 -11.05 -22.35 -3.59
N CYS A 143 -10.66 -22.07 -4.85
CA CYS A 143 -9.73 -22.92 -5.58
C CYS A 143 -8.30 -22.38 -5.68
N ARG A 144 -8.02 -21.23 -5.08
CA ARG A 144 -6.71 -20.55 -5.02
C ARG A 144 -6.14 -20.16 -6.39
N ALA A 145 -6.94 -20.19 -7.46
CA ALA A 145 -6.52 -19.70 -8.77
C ALA A 145 -6.23 -18.20 -8.72
N GLY A 146 -5.08 -17.78 -9.27
CA GLY A 146 -4.66 -16.39 -9.36
C GLY A 146 -5.01 -15.77 -10.71
N TYR A 147 -5.35 -14.49 -10.73
CA TYR A 147 -5.67 -13.72 -11.92
C TYR A 147 -5.03 -12.33 -11.85
N ALA A 148 -4.57 -11.82 -13.00
CA ALA A 148 -4.16 -10.43 -13.09
C ALA A 148 -5.39 -9.52 -12.86
N ARG A 149 -5.25 -8.48 -12.04
CA ARG A 149 -6.34 -7.53 -11.76
C ARG A 149 -6.89 -6.88 -13.04
N ARG A 150 -6.02 -6.64 -14.03
CA ARG A 150 -6.43 -6.12 -15.33
C ARG A 150 -7.44 -7.04 -16.03
N LEU A 151 -7.20 -8.34 -16.03
CA LEU A 151 -8.12 -9.31 -16.62
C LEU A 151 -9.49 -9.28 -15.90
N VAL A 152 -9.47 -9.18 -14.57
CA VAL A 152 -10.70 -9.04 -13.77
C VAL A 152 -11.39 -7.71 -14.05
N GLN A 153 -10.64 -6.62 -14.35
CA GLN A 153 -11.21 -5.35 -14.78
C GLN A 153 -11.99 -5.50 -16.09
N ASP A 154 -11.43 -6.22 -17.06
CA ASP A 154 -12.10 -6.47 -18.35
C ASP A 154 -13.42 -7.24 -18.15
N TRP A 155 -13.47 -8.19 -17.21
CA TRP A 155 -14.71 -8.88 -16.83
C TRP A 155 -15.72 -7.93 -16.17
N LEU A 156 -15.27 -7.14 -15.22
CA LEU A 156 -16.12 -6.16 -14.52
C LEU A 156 -16.73 -5.17 -15.50
N GLU A 157 -15.96 -4.65 -16.45
CA GLU A 157 -16.44 -3.69 -17.46
C GLU A 157 -17.39 -4.34 -18.47
N ARG A 158 -17.15 -5.60 -18.84
CA ARG A 158 -18.05 -6.36 -19.71
C ARG A 158 -19.40 -6.57 -19.04
N ASP A 159 -19.40 -6.99 -17.77
CA ASP A 159 -20.59 -7.42 -17.06
C ASP A 159 -21.35 -6.24 -16.40
N ASN A 160 -20.73 -5.04 -16.32
CA ASN A 160 -21.28 -3.82 -15.73
C ASN A 160 -21.12 -2.60 -16.65
N PRO A 161 -21.63 -2.62 -17.89
CA PRO A 161 -21.42 -1.56 -18.86
C PRO A 161 -21.95 -0.19 -18.41
N GLN A 162 -22.93 -0.16 -17.49
CA GLN A 162 -23.48 1.06 -16.90
C GLN A 162 -22.49 1.87 -16.07
N LEU A 163 -21.40 1.26 -15.61
CA LEU A 163 -20.32 1.92 -14.85
C LEU A 163 -19.08 2.22 -15.68
N ARG A 164 -19.05 1.89 -16.98
CA ARG A 164 -17.93 2.23 -17.85
C ARG A 164 -17.75 3.73 -17.92
N GLY A 165 -16.50 4.17 -17.74
CA GLY A 165 -16.17 5.60 -17.80
C GLY A 165 -16.69 6.42 -16.61
N ALA A 166 -17.31 5.80 -15.62
CA ALA A 166 -17.64 6.48 -14.38
C ALA A 166 -16.34 6.99 -13.73
N THR A 167 -16.37 8.24 -13.30
CA THR A 167 -15.24 8.86 -12.58
C THR A 167 -15.63 9.05 -11.13
N ALA A 168 -14.68 8.84 -10.24
CA ALA A 168 -14.85 9.10 -8.82
C ALA A 168 -13.56 9.62 -8.21
N THR A 169 -13.65 10.26 -7.06
CA THR A 169 -12.47 10.68 -6.31
C THR A 169 -11.65 9.44 -5.91
N PRO A 170 -10.36 9.38 -6.29
CA PRO A 170 -9.51 8.25 -5.96
C PRO A 170 -9.36 8.09 -4.45
N ALA A 171 -9.30 6.85 -3.98
CA ALA A 171 -8.91 6.49 -2.62
C ALA A 171 -7.63 5.63 -2.65
N PRO A 172 -6.88 5.54 -1.52
CA PRO A 172 -5.57 4.88 -1.45
C PRO A 172 -5.56 3.41 -1.86
N ASP A 173 -6.69 2.75 -1.70
CA ASP A 173 -6.91 1.32 -1.99
C ASP A 173 -7.63 1.07 -3.32
N GLY A 174 -7.65 2.08 -4.21
CA GLY A 174 -8.39 2.01 -5.47
C GLY A 174 -9.89 2.03 -5.29
N ASP A 175 -10.38 2.52 -4.16
CA ASP A 175 -11.80 2.68 -3.87
C ASP A 175 -12.38 3.96 -4.52
N ALA A 176 -13.70 4.01 -4.66
CA ALA A 176 -14.42 5.12 -5.25
C ALA A 176 -15.75 5.36 -4.51
N LEU A 177 -16.21 6.60 -4.46
CA LEU A 177 -17.55 6.90 -3.92
C LEU A 177 -18.57 6.66 -5.02
N LEU A 178 -19.53 5.78 -4.78
CA LEU A 178 -20.63 5.46 -5.70
C LEU A 178 -21.99 5.61 -5.01
N GLU A 179 -22.99 6.02 -5.78
CA GLU A 179 -24.37 6.11 -5.29
C GLU A 179 -25.00 4.72 -5.08
N PRO A 180 -25.89 4.55 -4.08
CA PRO A 180 -26.51 3.27 -3.76
C PRO A 180 -27.25 2.62 -4.95
N MET A 181 -27.90 3.42 -5.81
CA MET A 181 -28.63 2.93 -6.99
C MET A 181 -27.71 2.25 -8.01
N GLN A 182 -26.45 2.70 -8.13
CA GLN A 182 -25.45 2.09 -9.02
C GLN A 182 -24.99 0.71 -8.54
N LEU A 183 -25.17 0.42 -7.27
CA LEU A 183 -24.78 -0.86 -6.66
C LEU A 183 -25.85 -1.95 -6.83
N ALA A 184 -27.13 -1.59 -6.98
CA ALA A 184 -28.25 -2.54 -7.00
C ALA A 184 -28.15 -3.56 -8.14
N THR A 185 -27.71 -3.12 -9.33
CA THR A 185 -27.60 -3.93 -10.55
C THR A 185 -26.19 -4.41 -10.84
N PHE A 186 -25.24 -4.20 -9.92
CA PHE A 186 -23.85 -4.56 -10.15
C PHE A 186 -23.63 -6.08 -10.08
N HIS A 187 -22.99 -6.63 -11.09
CA HIS A 187 -22.59 -8.03 -11.19
C HIS A 187 -21.20 -8.24 -10.58
N VAL A 188 -21.16 -8.97 -9.45
CA VAL A 188 -19.91 -9.32 -8.75
C VAL A 188 -19.16 -10.40 -9.55
N PRO A 189 -17.85 -10.22 -9.84
CA PRO A 189 -17.10 -11.21 -10.59
C PRO A 189 -16.96 -12.50 -9.79
N ARG A 190 -17.08 -13.63 -10.49
CA ARG A 190 -16.89 -14.95 -9.91
C ARG A 190 -15.73 -15.67 -10.62
N CYS A 191 -15.09 -16.60 -9.91
CA CYS A 191 -14.00 -17.37 -10.47
C CYS A 191 -14.44 -18.17 -11.69
N PRO A 192 -13.84 -18.01 -12.88
CA PRO A 192 -14.24 -18.75 -14.07
C PRO A 192 -13.94 -20.25 -13.98
N ARG A 193 -13.04 -20.65 -13.07
CA ARG A 193 -12.65 -22.05 -12.87
C ARG A 193 -13.63 -22.83 -12.00
N CYS A 194 -14.18 -22.20 -10.94
CA CYS A 194 -14.99 -22.93 -9.95
C CYS A 194 -16.26 -22.18 -9.49
N GLY A 195 -16.54 -20.98 -10.02
CA GLY A 195 -17.65 -20.14 -9.57
C GLY A 195 -17.45 -19.46 -8.22
N GLY A 196 -16.33 -19.70 -7.56
CA GLY A 196 -16.04 -19.23 -6.21
C GLY A 196 -15.77 -17.72 -6.10
N THR A 197 -15.61 -17.26 -4.87
CA THR A 197 -15.43 -15.84 -4.53
C THR A 197 -14.04 -15.37 -4.94
N LEU A 198 -13.99 -14.26 -5.71
CA LEU A 198 -12.76 -13.55 -6.03
C LEU A 198 -12.50 -12.45 -5.02
N GLN A 199 -11.25 -12.32 -4.60
CA GLN A 199 -10.76 -11.28 -3.70
C GLN A 199 -9.46 -10.69 -4.29
N PRO A 200 -9.22 -9.36 -4.22
CA PRO A 200 -7.90 -8.83 -4.54
C PRO A 200 -6.86 -9.43 -3.58
N ASP A 201 -5.67 -9.67 -4.07
CA ASP A 201 -4.59 -10.28 -3.27
C ASP A 201 -3.93 -9.25 -2.35
N VAL A 202 -4.76 -8.62 -1.52
CA VAL A 202 -4.36 -7.65 -0.50
C VAL A 202 -4.84 -8.07 0.88
N VAL A 203 -4.13 -7.64 1.92
CA VAL A 203 -4.54 -7.82 3.31
C VAL A 203 -5.63 -6.79 3.62
N PHE A 204 -6.87 -7.22 3.76
CA PHE A 204 -7.96 -6.36 4.21
C PHE A 204 -7.82 -6.00 5.68
N PHE A 205 -8.45 -4.91 6.07
CA PHE A 205 -8.58 -4.58 7.49
C PHE A 205 -9.29 -5.72 8.25
N GLY A 206 -8.82 -5.99 9.46
CA GLY A 206 -9.28 -7.15 10.25
C GLY A 206 -8.62 -8.48 9.88
N ASP A 207 -7.82 -8.52 8.81
CA ASP A 207 -7.01 -9.68 8.46
C ASP A 207 -5.57 -9.53 8.98
N GLY A 208 -4.91 -10.65 9.17
CA GLY A 208 -3.48 -10.69 9.47
C GLY A 208 -2.62 -10.70 8.19
N VAL A 209 -1.42 -10.15 8.30
CA VAL A 209 -0.39 -10.32 7.26
C VAL A 209 -0.08 -11.82 7.13
N PRO A 210 0.04 -12.35 5.90
CA PRO A 210 0.39 -13.76 5.70
C PRO A 210 1.68 -14.13 6.46
N PRO A 211 1.71 -15.26 7.17
CA PRO A 211 2.84 -15.62 8.05
C PRO A 211 4.19 -15.59 7.35
N ALA A 212 4.27 -16.06 6.12
CA ALA A 212 5.51 -16.06 5.33
C ALA A 212 5.99 -14.62 5.03
N CYS A 213 5.07 -13.71 4.69
CA CYS A 213 5.39 -12.31 4.43
C CYS A 213 5.82 -11.59 5.71
N ALA A 214 5.14 -11.87 6.84
CA ALA A 214 5.50 -11.32 8.14
C ALA A 214 6.90 -11.78 8.57
N ALA A 215 7.19 -13.09 8.46
CA ALA A 215 8.49 -13.66 8.78
C ALA A 215 9.62 -13.07 7.91
N GLU A 216 9.36 -12.85 6.62
CA GLU A 216 10.33 -12.21 5.72
C GLU A 216 10.62 -10.76 6.12
N ALA A 217 9.58 -9.99 6.43
CA ALA A 217 9.76 -8.61 6.91
C ALA A 217 10.54 -8.57 8.25
N GLU A 218 10.24 -9.47 9.17
CA GLU A 218 10.97 -9.60 10.45
C GLU A 218 12.43 -9.99 10.24
N ARG A 219 12.69 -10.94 9.34
CA ARG A 219 14.05 -11.34 8.97
C ARG A 219 14.84 -10.15 8.42
N LYS A 220 14.25 -9.34 7.54
CA LYS A 220 14.87 -8.12 7.02
C LYS A 220 15.16 -7.11 8.12
N VAL A 221 14.24 -6.90 9.07
CA VAL A 221 14.51 -6.04 10.23
C VAL A 221 15.66 -6.61 11.08
N ALA A 222 15.69 -7.91 11.32
CA ALA A 222 16.75 -8.55 12.14
C ALA A 222 18.13 -8.37 11.51
N GLN A 223 18.24 -8.46 10.19
CA GLN A 223 19.50 -8.35 9.45
C GLN A 223 19.99 -6.91 9.27
N ALA A 224 19.09 -5.93 9.23
CA ALA A 224 19.45 -4.52 9.03
C ALA A 224 20.16 -3.92 10.24
N SER A 225 21.05 -2.94 10.02
CA SER A 225 21.69 -2.15 11.10
C SER A 225 20.80 -1.02 11.61
N ALA A 226 19.84 -0.55 10.81
CA ALA A 226 18.94 0.55 11.14
C ALA A 226 17.62 0.42 10.36
N LEU A 227 16.60 1.18 10.75
CA LEU A 227 15.31 1.29 10.07
C LEU A 227 15.06 2.73 9.63
N LEU A 228 14.74 2.93 8.34
CA LEU A 228 14.31 4.21 7.79
C LEU A 228 12.85 4.13 7.35
N LEU A 229 12.00 4.92 7.99
CA LEU A 229 10.58 5.08 7.61
C LEU A 229 10.47 6.16 6.54
N VAL A 230 9.69 5.89 5.48
CA VAL A 230 9.45 6.87 4.40
C VAL A 230 7.97 6.93 4.08
N GLY A 231 7.36 8.10 4.26
CA GLY A 231 5.95 8.34 3.95
C GLY A 231 4.99 7.43 4.72
N SER A 232 5.28 7.13 5.98
CA SER A 232 4.44 6.26 6.81
C SER A 232 4.14 6.87 8.18
N SER A 233 2.87 6.92 8.54
CA SER A 233 2.43 7.29 9.89
C SER A 233 2.59 6.16 10.93
N VAL A 234 2.93 4.95 10.49
CA VAL A 234 3.09 3.74 11.34
C VAL A 234 1.86 3.43 12.23
N MET A 235 0.68 3.88 11.83
CA MET A 235 -0.55 3.69 12.62
C MET A 235 -1.14 2.28 12.49
N VAL A 236 -0.66 1.47 11.56
CA VAL A 236 -1.09 0.09 11.35
C VAL A 236 -0.17 -0.86 12.13
N TYR A 237 -0.76 -1.76 12.92
CA TYR A 237 0.00 -2.63 13.82
C TYR A 237 1.08 -3.46 13.12
N SER A 238 0.83 -3.94 11.89
CA SER A 238 1.79 -4.73 11.12
C SER A 238 3.11 -4.00 10.85
N SER A 239 3.07 -2.70 10.58
CA SER A 239 4.25 -1.85 10.40
C SER A 239 4.82 -1.36 11.73
N PHE A 240 3.95 -0.99 12.70
CA PHE A 240 4.37 -0.59 14.03
C PHE A 240 5.18 -1.68 14.74
N ARG A 241 4.78 -2.96 14.58
CA ARG A 241 5.50 -4.10 15.13
C ARG A 241 6.95 -4.17 14.63
N LEU A 242 7.20 -3.89 13.35
CA LEU A 242 8.57 -3.87 12.78
C LEU A 242 9.42 -2.74 13.39
N CYS A 243 8.83 -1.55 13.58
CA CYS A 243 9.50 -0.43 14.24
C CYS A 243 9.84 -0.76 15.69
N ARG A 244 8.90 -1.36 16.42
CA ARG A 244 9.10 -1.81 17.80
C ARG A 244 10.23 -2.83 17.88
N MET A 245 10.24 -3.83 17.00
CA MET A 245 11.30 -4.84 16.95
C MET A 245 12.70 -4.22 16.69
N ALA A 246 12.79 -3.24 15.79
CA ALA A 246 14.04 -2.50 15.56
C ALA A 246 14.49 -1.77 16.84
N ALA A 247 13.59 -1.05 17.50
CA ALA A 247 13.88 -0.31 18.73
C ALA A 247 14.28 -1.24 19.90
N GLU A 248 13.53 -2.35 20.11
CA GLU A 248 13.82 -3.33 21.15
C GLU A 248 15.20 -4.01 20.98
N THR A 249 15.68 -4.08 19.73
CA THR A 249 17.03 -4.60 19.42
C THR A 249 18.11 -3.51 19.34
N GLY A 250 17.80 -2.27 19.80
CA GLY A 250 18.74 -1.16 19.87
C GLY A 250 19.13 -0.56 18.52
N LYS A 251 18.37 -0.84 17.44
CA LYS A 251 18.65 -0.30 16.11
C LYS A 251 18.16 1.14 16.00
N PRO A 252 18.94 2.05 15.40
CA PRO A 252 18.49 3.40 15.10
C PRO A 252 17.28 3.39 14.17
N VAL A 253 16.28 4.26 14.47
CA VAL A 253 15.09 4.45 13.64
C VAL A 253 15.01 5.91 13.23
N ALA A 254 14.95 6.18 11.94
CA ALA A 254 14.73 7.51 11.37
C ALA A 254 13.44 7.55 10.55
N ALA A 255 12.86 8.73 10.36
CA ALA A 255 11.63 8.93 9.58
C ALA A 255 11.72 10.14 8.66
N ILE A 256 11.12 9.99 7.47
CA ILE A 256 10.86 11.05 6.49
C ILE A 256 9.36 11.03 6.20
N ASN A 257 8.67 12.11 6.56
CA ASN A 257 7.24 12.33 6.31
C ASN A 257 7.00 13.73 5.75
#